data_3c4aa908eca0daadd73cc67217f5f254
#
_entry.id   3c4aa908eca0daadd73cc67217f5f254
#
_cell.length_a   1.000
_cell.length_b   1.000
_cell.length_c   1.000
_cell.angle_alpha   90.00
_cell.angle_beta   90.00
_cell.angle_gamma   90.00
#
_symmetry.space_group_name_H-M   'P 1'
#
loop_
_entity.id
_entity.type
_entity.pdbx_description
1 polymer ?
#
loop_
_entity_poly.entity_id
_entity_poly.type
_entity_poly.pdbx_seq_one_letter_code
_entity_poly.pdbx_strand_id
1 'polypeptide(L)'
;MTKTVVAALLAAACSSSPMGGGGGGTPSGPSVSAVEYSFSPETLTVTVGSTVTWTNNGTTTHTATSDAGDSLSWDSGSLAGSTPNPYGGTTPGASFSQMFAKVGTYPYHCSFHGVVGSPTYHGMVGAIKVTP
;
A
#
# COMPACT_ATOMS: atom_id res chain seq x y z
N MET A 1 33.39 10.71 58.12
CA MET A 1 32.10 10.91 57.46
C MET A 1 32.33 10.83 55.95
N THR A 2 32.14 9.66 55.39
CA THR A 2 32.44 9.37 53.97
C THR A 2 31.13 9.44 53.21
N LYS A 3 30.99 10.38 52.29
CA LYS A 3 29.83 10.51 51.40
C LYS A 3 30.10 9.68 50.13
N THR A 4 29.37 8.60 50.00
CA THR A 4 29.37 7.76 48.77
C THR A 4 28.46 8.42 47.72
N VAL A 5 29.05 8.82 46.61
CA VAL A 5 28.32 9.30 45.42
C VAL A 5 28.02 8.09 44.57
N VAL A 6 26.75 7.76 44.41
CA VAL A 6 26.28 6.75 43.48
C VAL A 6 26.06 7.42 42.13
N ALA A 7 26.91 7.11 41.16
CA ALA A 7 26.75 7.54 39.80
C ALA A 7 25.74 6.57 39.11
N ALA A 8 24.59 7.08 38.74
CA ALA A 8 23.65 6.35 37.92
C ALA A 8 24.11 6.40 36.45
N LEU A 9 24.54 5.26 35.90
CA LEU A 9 24.75 5.10 34.47
C LEU A 9 23.38 5.03 33.76
N LEU A 10 23.04 6.08 33.02
CA LEU A 10 22.00 5.98 32.00
C LEU A 10 22.58 5.19 30.83
N ALA A 11 22.13 3.95 30.68
CA ALA A 11 22.35 3.21 29.44
C ALA A 11 21.40 3.76 28.37
N ALA A 12 21.93 4.56 27.47
CA ALA A 12 21.22 4.91 26.23
C ALA A 12 21.16 3.66 25.34
N ALA A 13 20.01 3.02 25.31
CA ALA A 13 19.74 1.98 24.33
C ALA A 13 19.60 2.64 22.96
N CYS A 14 20.64 2.65 22.18
CA CYS A 14 20.57 2.86 20.75
C CYS A 14 19.87 1.66 20.14
N SER A 15 18.57 1.76 19.87
CA SER A 15 17.89 0.83 18.98
C SER A 15 18.35 1.14 17.55
N SER A 16 19.40 0.46 17.11
CA SER A 16 19.78 0.42 15.72
C SER A 16 18.70 -0.39 14.99
N SER A 17 17.83 0.31 14.25
CA SER A 17 16.97 -0.34 13.27
C SER A 17 17.84 -1.08 12.27
N PRO A 18 17.66 -2.37 12.05
CA PRO A 18 18.38 -3.07 11.00
C PRO A 18 17.93 -2.47 9.67
N MET A 19 18.80 -1.82 8.95
CA MET A 19 18.64 -1.53 7.53
C MET A 19 18.63 -2.88 6.82
N GLY A 20 17.42 -3.44 6.64
CA GLY A 20 17.24 -4.59 5.79
C GLY A 20 17.59 -4.22 4.36
N GLY A 21 18.77 -4.61 3.92
CA GLY A 21 19.18 -4.48 2.52
C GLY A 21 18.26 -5.29 1.64
N GLY A 22 17.91 -4.72 0.53
CA GLY A 22 17.19 -5.11 -0.63
C GLY A 22 16.67 -6.53 -0.78
N GLY A 23 15.51 -6.64 -1.32
CA GLY A 23 14.89 -7.83 -1.85
C GLY A 23 13.51 -8.01 -1.28
N GLY A 24 12.49 -7.75 -2.11
CA GLY A 24 11.14 -8.28 -2.05
C GLY A 24 10.50 -8.48 -0.68
N GLY A 25 10.64 -7.52 0.24
CA GLY A 25 9.88 -7.53 1.48
C GLY A 25 8.41 -7.26 1.17
N THR A 26 7.52 -8.16 1.60
CA THR A 26 6.09 -7.87 1.67
C THR A 26 5.93 -6.53 2.40
N PRO A 27 5.17 -5.57 1.86
CA PRO A 27 4.91 -4.33 2.57
C PRO A 27 4.34 -4.66 3.95
N SER A 28 4.99 -4.17 5.01
CA SER A 28 4.60 -4.46 6.40
C SER A 28 3.40 -3.64 6.87
N GLY A 29 2.62 -3.06 5.98
CA GLY A 29 1.44 -2.25 6.22
C GLY A 29 0.20 -2.75 5.49
N PRO A 30 -0.92 -2.02 5.61
CA PRO A 30 -2.13 -2.34 4.85
C PRO A 30 -1.85 -2.37 3.36
N SER A 31 -2.27 -3.42 2.69
CA SER A 31 -1.96 -3.63 1.29
C SER A 31 -3.14 -4.19 0.49
N VAL A 32 -3.16 -3.86 -0.79
CA VAL A 32 -4.08 -4.39 -1.78
C VAL A 32 -3.28 -5.04 -2.89
N SER A 33 -3.67 -6.24 -3.27
CA SER A 33 -3.11 -6.94 -4.43
C SER A 33 -3.97 -6.64 -5.66
N ALA A 34 -3.37 -6.11 -6.72
CA ALA A 34 -3.99 -6.12 -8.03
C ALA A 34 -3.66 -7.47 -8.69
N VAL A 35 -4.68 -8.20 -9.04
CA VAL A 35 -4.60 -9.46 -9.78
C VAL A 35 -5.41 -9.32 -11.06
N GLU A 36 -5.42 -10.34 -11.92
CA GLU A 36 -6.13 -10.23 -13.18
C GLU A 36 -7.58 -9.78 -12.96
N TYR A 37 -7.85 -8.52 -13.36
CA TYR A 37 -9.16 -7.84 -13.39
C TYR A 37 -9.86 -7.67 -12.04
N SER A 38 -9.12 -7.74 -10.92
CA SER A 38 -9.68 -7.50 -9.58
C SER A 38 -8.66 -6.93 -8.59
N PHE A 39 -9.16 -6.26 -7.54
CA PHE A 39 -8.37 -5.89 -6.36
C PHE A 39 -8.71 -6.83 -5.20
N SER A 40 -7.68 -7.26 -4.47
CA SER A 40 -7.86 -8.14 -3.32
C SER A 40 -7.11 -7.60 -2.08
N PRO A 41 -7.80 -7.27 -0.98
CA PRO A 41 -9.26 -7.24 -0.86
C PRO A 41 -9.88 -6.14 -1.72
N GLU A 42 -11.11 -6.31 -2.18
CA GLU A 42 -11.86 -5.28 -2.92
C GLU A 42 -12.14 -4.05 -2.05
N THR A 43 -12.49 -4.28 -0.77
CA THR A 43 -12.61 -3.21 0.23
C THR A 43 -11.61 -3.45 1.36
N LEU A 44 -10.74 -2.47 1.60
CA LEU A 44 -9.78 -2.49 2.69
C LEU A 44 -10.15 -1.43 3.73
N THR A 45 -10.31 -1.83 5.00
CA THR A 45 -10.54 -0.90 6.10
C THR A 45 -9.23 -0.61 6.82
N VAL A 46 -8.92 0.67 7.01
CA VAL A 46 -7.71 1.15 7.69
C VAL A 46 -8.05 2.28 8.65
N THR A 47 -7.14 2.63 9.56
CA THR A 47 -7.27 3.81 10.41
C THR A 47 -6.69 5.05 9.74
N VAL A 48 -7.16 6.23 10.16
CA VAL A 48 -6.64 7.51 9.70
C VAL A 48 -5.12 7.61 9.90
N GLY A 49 -4.41 8.14 8.92
CA GLY A 49 -2.94 8.21 8.90
C GLY A 49 -2.26 6.98 8.32
N SER A 50 -3.00 5.92 7.98
CA SER A 50 -2.43 4.74 7.33
C SER A 50 -1.96 5.03 5.91
N THR A 51 -0.87 4.39 5.52
CA THR A 51 -0.41 4.33 4.13
C THR A 51 -0.76 2.95 3.57
N VAL A 52 -1.56 2.94 2.51
CA VAL A 52 -1.95 1.71 1.79
C VAL A 52 -1.02 1.52 0.60
N THR A 53 -0.56 0.30 0.38
CA THR A 53 0.26 -0.08 -0.77
C THR A 53 -0.51 -1.01 -1.69
N TRP A 54 -0.61 -0.64 -2.96
CA TRP A 54 -1.06 -1.53 -4.04
C TRP A 54 0.14 -2.19 -4.68
N THR A 55 0.08 -3.49 -4.87
CA THR A 55 1.10 -4.25 -5.59
C THR A 55 0.44 -5.05 -6.70
N ASN A 56 0.98 -4.95 -7.90
CA ASN A 56 0.49 -5.77 -9.00
C ASN A 56 1.10 -7.18 -8.92
N ASN A 57 0.32 -8.11 -8.42
CA ASN A 57 0.69 -9.53 -8.32
C ASN A 57 0.17 -10.36 -9.51
N GLY A 58 -0.59 -9.73 -10.41
CA GLY A 58 -0.98 -10.32 -11.69
C GLY A 58 0.11 -10.15 -12.74
N THR A 59 -0.17 -10.60 -13.95
CA THR A 59 0.75 -10.49 -15.10
C THR A 59 0.39 -9.33 -16.04
N THR A 60 -0.85 -8.85 -15.95
CA THR A 60 -1.37 -7.74 -16.75
C THR A 60 -1.06 -6.41 -16.07
N THR A 61 -0.81 -5.36 -16.85
CA THR A 61 -0.62 -4.00 -16.31
C THR A 61 -1.94 -3.44 -15.77
N HIS A 62 -1.89 -2.86 -14.57
CA HIS A 62 -3.04 -2.23 -13.90
C HIS A 62 -2.73 -0.80 -13.45
N THR A 63 -3.73 -0.08 -12.99
CA THR A 63 -3.59 1.18 -12.22
C THR A 63 -4.42 1.10 -10.94
N ALA A 64 -4.10 1.94 -9.97
CA ALA A 64 -4.96 2.25 -8.84
C ALA A 64 -5.24 3.75 -8.88
N THR A 65 -6.40 4.12 -9.39
CA THR A 65 -6.79 5.50 -9.69
C THR A 65 -8.06 5.85 -8.92
N SER A 66 -8.04 6.93 -8.13
CA SER A 66 -9.23 7.39 -7.39
C SER A 66 -10.36 7.74 -8.33
N ASP A 67 -11.61 7.50 -7.90
CA ASP A 67 -12.78 7.91 -8.65
C ASP A 67 -12.93 9.44 -8.67
N ALA A 68 -13.56 9.95 -9.70
CA ALA A 68 -13.79 11.40 -9.84
C ALA A 68 -14.73 11.92 -8.74
N GLY A 69 -14.40 13.07 -8.17
CA GLY A 69 -15.21 13.75 -7.16
C GLY A 69 -14.83 13.41 -5.71
N ASP A 70 -13.86 12.54 -5.49
CA ASP A 70 -13.35 12.24 -4.16
C ASP A 70 -12.58 13.43 -3.56
N SER A 71 -12.61 13.51 -2.22
CA SER A 71 -11.87 14.53 -1.47
C SER A 71 -10.34 14.35 -1.51
N LEU A 72 -9.87 13.19 -1.95
CA LEU A 72 -8.49 12.85 -2.18
C LEU A 72 -8.36 12.24 -3.57
N SER A 73 -7.58 12.86 -4.43
CA SER A 73 -7.31 12.36 -5.79
C SER A 73 -5.92 11.77 -5.86
N TRP A 74 -5.79 10.58 -6.45
CA TRP A 74 -4.52 9.94 -6.75
C TRP A 74 -4.59 9.11 -8.04
N ASP A 75 -3.43 8.88 -8.61
CA ASP A 75 -3.24 7.97 -9.74
C ASP A 75 -1.87 7.30 -9.61
N SER A 76 -1.85 5.99 -9.59
CA SER A 76 -0.61 5.24 -9.52
C SER A 76 0.21 5.28 -10.80
N GLY A 77 -0.40 5.71 -11.91
CA GLY A 77 0.12 5.39 -13.21
C GLY A 77 0.11 3.88 -13.49
N SER A 78 0.78 3.47 -14.54
CA SER A 78 0.85 2.06 -14.95
C SER A 78 1.71 1.24 -13.98
N LEU A 79 1.08 0.29 -13.31
CA LEU A 79 1.73 -0.73 -12.49
C LEU A 79 1.98 -1.97 -13.35
N ALA A 80 3.22 -2.18 -13.79
CA ALA A 80 3.60 -3.35 -14.55
C ALA A 80 3.33 -4.63 -13.77
N GLY A 81 2.89 -5.67 -14.46
CA GLY A 81 2.65 -6.98 -13.87
C GLY A 81 3.93 -7.70 -13.47
N SER A 82 3.76 -8.76 -12.69
CA SER A 82 4.83 -9.69 -12.36
C SER A 82 5.30 -10.45 -13.61
N THR A 83 6.58 -10.82 -13.65
CA THR A 83 7.15 -11.55 -14.77
C THR A 83 7.86 -12.82 -14.30
N PRO A 84 7.81 -13.91 -15.07
CA PRO A 84 8.63 -15.09 -14.78
C PRO A 84 10.12 -14.73 -14.77
N ASN A 85 10.83 -15.24 -13.78
CA ASN A 85 12.27 -15.07 -13.70
C ASN A 85 12.97 -16.28 -14.38
N PRO A 86 13.86 -16.05 -15.36
CA PRO A 86 14.54 -17.13 -16.06
C PRO A 86 15.42 -18.00 -15.17
N TYR A 87 15.78 -17.51 -13.98
CA TYR A 87 16.55 -18.25 -12.97
C TYR A 87 15.69 -18.95 -11.90
N GLY A 88 14.35 -18.97 -12.11
CA GLY A 88 13.36 -19.54 -11.21
C GLY A 88 12.62 -18.50 -10.37
N GLY A 89 11.34 -18.78 -10.07
CA GLY A 89 10.45 -17.88 -9.36
C GLY A 89 9.85 -16.80 -10.24
N THR A 90 9.40 -15.69 -9.61
CA THR A 90 8.72 -14.59 -10.25
C THR A 90 9.31 -13.28 -9.79
N THR A 91 9.59 -12.37 -10.72
CA THR A 91 9.89 -10.98 -10.39
C THR A 91 8.59 -10.28 -10.01
N PRO A 92 8.47 -9.69 -8.81
CA PRO A 92 7.26 -8.97 -8.39
C PRO A 92 6.92 -7.84 -9.38
N GLY A 93 5.63 -7.58 -9.52
CA GLY A 93 5.16 -6.42 -10.26
C GLY A 93 5.38 -5.11 -9.52
N ALA A 94 5.02 -4.01 -10.17
CA ALA A 94 5.18 -2.67 -9.62
C ALA A 94 4.21 -2.40 -8.46
N SER A 95 4.62 -1.49 -7.56
CA SER A 95 3.82 -1.06 -6.42
C SER A 95 3.66 0.46 -6.38
N PHE A 96 2.59 0.90 -5.73
CA PHE A 96 2.27 2.30 -5.46
C PHE A 96 1.73 2.43 -4.04
N SER A 97 2.01 3.54 -3.37
CA SER A 97 1.53 3.79 -2.00
C SER A 97 0.87 5.16 -1.89
N GLN A 98 -0.24 5.21 -1.13
CA GLN A 98 -0.99 6.43 -0.83
C GLN A 98 -1.34 6.49 0.65
N MET A 99 -1.10 7.63 1.28
CA MET A 99 -1.47 7.90 2.67
C MET A 99 -2.86 8.52 2.75
N PHE A 100 -3.65 8.09 3.75
CA PHE A 100 -5.02 8.54 3.98
C PHE A 100 -5.12 9.31 5.30
N ALA A 101 -5.12 10.65 5.22
CA ALA A 101 -5.10 11.54 6.38
C ALA A 101 -6.48 11.90 6.93
N LYS A 102 -7.57 11.47 6.30
CA LYS A 102 -8.95 11.80 6.70
C LYS A 102 -9.83 10.57 6.69
N VAL A 103 -10.76 10.52 7.63
CA VAL A 103 -11.85 9.53 7.68
C VAL A 103 -12.73 9.68 6.44
N GLY A 104 -13.14 8.56 5.86
CA GLY A 104 -14.00 8.53 4.68
C GLY A 104 -13.94 7.21 3.93
N THR A 105 -14.70 7.12 2.86
CA THR A 105 -14.62 6.02 1.90
C THR A 105 -14.12 6.57 0.59
N TYR A 106 -13.10 5.93 0.05
CA TYR A 106 -12.37 6.35 -1.14
C TYR A 106 -12.46 5.24 -2.19
N PRO A 107 -13.46 5.29 -3.08
CA PRO A 107 -13.56 4.38 -4.20
C PRO A 107 -12.46 4.65 -5.23
N TYR A 108 -12.03 3.59 -5.89
CA TYR A 108 -11.01 3.65 -6.91
C TYR A 108 -11.19 2.53 -7.95
N HIS A 109 -10.54 2.65 -9.07
CA HIS A 109 -10.64 1.74 -10.19
C HIS A 109 -9.28 1.53 -10.88
N CYS A 110 -9.21 0.52 -11.73
CA CYS A 110 -8.15 0.40 -12.73
C CYS A 110 -8.58 1.12 -14.01
N SER A 111 -7.81 2.10 -14.48
CA SER A 111 -8.15 2.89 -15.66
C SER A 111 -8.20 2.08 -16.95
N PHE A 112 -7.56 0.91 -16.99
CA PHE A 112 -7.56 0.03 -18.16
C PHE A 112 -8.73 -0.96 -18.16
N HIS A 113 -9.23 -1.36 -16.99
CA HIS A 113 -10.19 -2.44 -16.82
C HIS A 113 -11.44 -2.05 -16.01
N GLY A 114 -11.47 -0.83 -15.48
CA GLY A 114 -12.65 -0.22 -14.89
C GLY A 114 -13.45 0.50 -15.97
N VAL A 115 -14.75 0.25 -16.03
CA VAL A 115 -15.65 0.93 -16.98
C VAL A 115 -16.49 1.95 -16.23
N VAL A 116 -16.52 3.18 -16.72
CA VAL A 116 -17.40 4.22 -16.19
C VAL A 116 -18.83 3.89 -16.57
N GLY A 117 -19.64 3.58 -15.55
CA GLY A 117 -21.09 3.43 -15.68
C GLY A 117 -21.79 4.44 -14.78
N SER A 118 -22.91 5.00 -15.20
CA SER A 118 -23.67 5.92 -14.35
C SER A 118 -24.41 5.12 -13.25
N PRO A 119 -24.23 5.45 -11.97
CA PRO A 119 -23.42 6.54 -11.39
C PRO A 119 -21.99 6.14 -10.97
N THR A 120 -21.52 4.94 -11.18
CA THR A 120 -20.28 4.41 -10.62
C THR A 120 -19.45 3.64 -11.66
N TYR A 121 -18.17 3.40 -11.35
CA TYR A 121 -17.33 2.48 -12.11
C TYR A 121 -17.77 1.03 -11.89
N HIS A 122 -17.58 0.19 -12.91
CA HIS A 122 -17.79 -1.26 -12.89
C HIS A 122 -16.51 -1.99 -13.35
N GLY A 123 -16.44 -3.28 -13.13
CA GLY A 123 -15.29 -4.09 -13.49
C GLY A 123 -14.24 -4.10 -12.39
N MET A 124 -12.99 -3.75 -12.71
CA MET A 124 -11.90 -3.75 -11.73
C MET A 124 -11.94 -2.49 -10.86
N VAL A 125 -12.66 -2.60 -9.75
CA VAL A 125 -12.91 -1.52 -8.79
C VAL A 125 -12.56 -1.96 -7.37
N GLY A 126 -12.35 -0.99 -6.48
CA GLY A 126 -12.13 -1.24 -5.06
C GLY A 126 -12.47 0.00 -4.22
N ALA A 127 -12.35 -0.13 -2.90
CA ALA A 127 -12.56 0.99 -1.98
C ALA A 127 -11.62 0.91 -0.77
N ILE A 128 -11.10 2.05 -0.34
CA ILE A 128 -10.43 2.18 0.97
C ILE A 128 -11.39 2.85 1.93
N LYS A 129 -11.73 2.16 3.02
CA LYS A 129 -12.54 2.69 4.11
C LYS A 129 -11.63 3.12 5.26
N VAL A 130 -11.57 4.42 5.52
CA VAL A 130 -10.74 5.01 6.57
C VAL A 130 -11.61 5.33 7.77
N THR A 131 -11.26 4.75 8.91
CA THR A 131 -11.93 4.94 10.21
C THR A 131 -11.04 5.75 11.17
N PRO A 132 -11.62 6.29 12.25
CA PRO A 132 -10.84 6.96 13.31
C PRO A 132 -9.74 6.10 13.89
#